data_ee2c8e76afa49f832fcc5b8791e68ce8
#
_entry.id   ee2c8e76afa49f832fcc5b8791e68ce8
#
_cell.length_a   1.000
_cell.length_b   1.000
_cell.length_c   1.000
_cell.angle_alpha   90.00
_cell.angle_beta   90.00
_cell.angle_gamma   90.00
#
_symmetry.space_group_name_H-M   'P 1'
#
loop_
_entity.id
_entity.type
_entity.pdbx_description
1 polymer ?
#
loop_
_entity_poly.entity_id
_entity_poly.type
_entity_poly.pdbx_seq_one_letter_code
_entity_poly.pdbx_strand_id
1 'polypeptide(L)'
;ERLHMFIRQRLEKALGKGESEWWVKGVSLEVRRKCAQRREEDPRREDPYGYTDLIDLKEIIDDNWRFFNEDFQRVKGKLKDKKEFLAAFVRLNDIRKIVMHPVRSLPTGDDFDFARHMREVVEEFCGPG
;
A
#
# COMPACT_ATOMS: atom_id res chain seq x y z
N GLU A 1 -2.14 -3.36 -7.68
CA GLU A 1 -1.29 -3.28 -8.83
C GLU A 1 -0.95 -1.85 -9.18
N ARG A 2 -1.96 -0.99 -9.38
CA ARG A 2 -1.73 0.40 -9.69
C ARG A 2 -1.10 1.15 -8.51
N LEU A 3 -1.57 0.89 -7.30
CA LEU A 3 -1.02 1.50 -6.08
C LEU A 3 0.45 1.11 -5.91
N HIS A 4 0.77 -0.15 -6.13
CA HIS A 4 2.11 -0.70 -6.03
C HIS A 4 3.07 0.04 -6.97
N MET A 5 2.68 0.19 -8.23
CA MET A 5 3.47 0.91 -9.23
C MET A 5 3.57 2.40 -8.91
N PHE A 6 2.48 3.00 -8.46
CA PHE A 6 2.44 4.42 -8.13
C PHE A 6 3.41 4.75 -6.99
N ILE A 7 3.41 3.95 -5.93
CA ILE A 7 4.31 4.16 -4.78
C ILE A 7 5.77 4.08 -5.24
N ARG A 8 6.12 3.07 -6.02
CA ARG A 8 7.47 2.94 -6.54
C ARG A 8 7.89 4.15 -7.37
N GLN A 9 7.03 4.61 -8.26
CA GLN A 9 7.30 5.77 -9.10
C GLN A 9 7.55 7.02 -8.26
N ARG A 10 6.79 7.23 -7.19
CA ARG A 10 6.99 8.37 -6.30
C ARG A 10 8.31 8.28 -5.56
N LEU A 11 8.69 7.10 -5.08
CA LEU A 11 9.96 6.90 -4.40
C LEU A 11 11.14 7.06 -5.37
N GLU A 12 11.03 6.52 -6.57
CA GLU A 12 12.08 6.66 -7.59
C GLU A 12 12.28 8.12 -7.98
N LYS A 13 11.20 8.86 -8.15
CA LYS A 13 11.26 10.28 -8.47
C LYS A 13 11.94 11.09 -7.36
N ALA A 14 11.64 10.78 -6.11
CA ALA A 14 12.14 11.52 -4.96
C ALA A 14 13.56 11.12 -4.55
N LEU A 15 13.90 9.83 -4.66
CA LEU A 15 15.11 9.26 -4.09
C LEU A 15 16.08 8.67 -5.09
N GLY A 16 15.65 8.46 -6.34
CA GLY A 16 16.48 7.87 -7.39
C GLY A 16 16.01 6.46 -7.75
N LYS A 17 16.33 6.04 -8.98
CA LYS A 17 15.83 4.77 -9.54
C LYS A 17 16.62 3.54 -9.11
N GLY A 18 17.84 3.71 -8.59
CA GLY A 18 18.67 2.60 -8.17
C GLY A 18 18.12 1.91 -6.92
N GLU A 19 18.35 0.61 -6.81
CA GLU A 19 17.93 -0.17 -5.64
C GLU A 19 18.50 0.39 -4.34
N SER A 20 19.76 0.83 -4.35
CA SER A 20 20.39 1.47 -3.20
C SER A 20 19.80 2.83 -2.88
N GLU A 21 18.96 3.39 -3.74
CA GLU A 21 18.33 4.68 -3.56
C GLU A 21 16.89 4.54 -3.08
N TRP A 22 15.95 4.28 -3.97
CA TRP A 22 14.54 4.27 -3.56
C TRP A 22 14.18 3.11 -2.63
N TRP A 23 14.73 1.93 -2.88
CA TRP A 23 14.40 0.74 -2.08
C TRP A 23 15.03 0.81 -0.69
N VAL A 24 16.33 1.09 -0.62
CA VAL A 24 17.05 1.11 0.66
C VAL A 24 16.72 2.36 1.46
N LYS A 25 16.60 3.52 0.82
CA LYS A 25 16.32 4.78 1.52
C LYS A 25 14.85 5.01 1.80
N GLY A 26 13.99 4.54 0.92
CA GLY A 26 12.54 4.77 1.02
C GLY A 26 11.77 3.72 1.79
N VAL A 27 12.25 2.50 1.84
CA VAL A 27 11.55 1.38 2.49
C VAL A 27 12.31 0.97 3.74
N SER A 28 11.59 0.87 4.87
CA SER A 28 12.21 0.52 6.15
C SER A 28 12.90 -0.84 6.12
N LEU A 29 13.90 -1.01 6.96
CA LEU A 29 14.61 -2.29 7.08
C LEU A 29 13.63 -3.41 7.45
N GLU A 30 12.66 -3.14 8.31
CA GLU A 30 11.66 -4.12 8.71
C GLU A 30 10.87 -4.65 7.52
N VAL A 31 10.36 -3.75 6.67
CA VAL A 31 9.62 -4.15 5.46
C VAL A 31 10.53 -4.89 4.50
N ARG A 32 11.75 -4.40 4.29
CA ARG A 32 12.71 -5.07 3.40
C ARG A 32 13.04 -6.48 3.86
N ARG A 33 13.17 -6.69 5.16
CA ARG A 33 13.42 -8.04 5.73
C ARG A 33 12.24 -8.97 5.50
N LYS A 34 11.03 -8.49 5.69
CA LYS A 34 9.81 -9.28 5.40
C LYS A 34 9.77 -9.70 3.93
N CYS A 35 10.08 -8.79 3.04
CA CYS A 35 10.11 -9.07 1.60
C CYS A 35 11.19 -10.09 1.26
N ALA A 36 12.38 -9.96 1.85
CA ALA A 36 13.48 -10.90 1.63
C ALA A 36 13.10 -12.32 2.10
N GLN A 37 12.45 -12.43 3.25
CA GLN A 37 11.99 -13.71 3.77
C GLN A 37 10.94 -14.35 2.85
N ARG A 38 9.95 -13.58 2.44
CA ARG A 38 8.90 -14.06 1.53
C ARG A 38 9.49 -14.48 0.18
N ARG A 39 10.46 -13.72 -0.31
CA ARG A 39 11.15 -14.03 -1.56
C ARG A 39 11.93 -15.34 -1.46
N GLU A 40 12.58 -15.58 -0.32
CA GLU A 40 13.34 -16.81 -0.09
C GLU A 40 12.44 -18.04 -0.14
N GLU A 41 11.18 -17.90 0.27
CA GLU A 41 10.19 -18.98 0.26
C GLU A 41 9.55 -19.18 -1.12
N ASP A 42 9.73 -18.25 -2.06
CA ASP A 42 9.18 -18.34 -3.41
C ASP A 42 10.23 -18.86 -4.39
N PRO A 43 9.96 -20.00 -5.06
CA PRO A 43 10.91 -20.55 -6.04
C PRO A 43 11.20 -19.60 -7.22
N ARG A 44 10.30 -18.68 -7.54
CA ARG A 44 10.45 -17.76 -8.66
C ARG A 44 11.42 -16.61 -8.36
N ARG A 45 11.58 -16.23 -7.11
CA ARG A 45 12.51 -15.19 -6.64
C ARG A 45 12.44 -13.90 -7.46
N GLU A 46 11.26 -13.30 -7.48
CA GLU A 46 11.02 -12.04 -8.19
C GLU A 46 11.60 -10.84 -7.43
N ASP A 47 11.44 -9.64 -7.99
CA ASP A 47 11.88 -8.39 -7.36
C ASP A 47 11.36 -8.30 -5.92
N PRO A 48 12.23 -7.99 -4.94
CA PRO A 48 11.81 -7.91 -3.53
C PRO A 48 10.58 -7.03 -3.28
N TYR A 49 10.47 -5.92 -3.98
CA TYR A 49 9.31 -5.05 -3.82
C TYR A 49 7.98 -5.74 -4.14
N GLY A 50 8.01 -6.72 -5.05
CA GLY A 50 6.83 -7.52 -5.40
C GLY A 50 6.26 -8.33 -4.25
N TYR A 51 7.00 -8.49 -3.16
CA TYR A 51 6.57 -9.24 -1.98
C TYR A 51 5.94 -8.37 -0.89
N THR A 52 5.76 -7.08 -1.13
CA THR A 52 5.06 -6.20 -0.19
C THR A 52 3.56 -6.52 -0.19
N ASP A 53 2.96 -6.49 1.00
CA ASP A 53 1.51 -6.59 1.15
C ASP A 53 0.90 -5.19 1.38
N LEU A 54 -0.39 -5.14 1.57
CA LEU A 54 -1.11 -3.88 1.73
C LEU A 54 -0.66 -3.09 2.95
N ILE A 55 -0.35 -3.78 4.05
CA ILE A 55 0.14 -3.13 5.28
C ILE A 55 1.56 -2.57 5.06
N ASP A 56 2.40 -3.30 4.33
CA ASP A 56 3.73 -2.80 3.97
C ASP A 56 3.63 -1.52 3.14
N LEU A 57 2.70 -1.48 2.18
CA LEU A 57 2.49 -0.30 1.35
C LEU A 57 2.01 0.89 2.19
N LYS A 58 1.13 0.65 3.15
CA LYS A 58 0.69 1.68 4.10
C LYS A 58 1.88 2.22 4.90
N GLU A 59 2.75 1.35 5.38
CA GLU A 59 3.96 1.75 6.12
C GLU A 59 4.89 2.59 5.25
N ILE A 60 5.09 2.20 3.99
CA ILE A 60 5.92 2.95 3.05
C ILE A 60 5.36 4.35 2.83
N ILE A 61 4.05 4.47 2.64
CA ILE A 61 3.40 5.77 2.47
C ILE A 61 3.59 6.63 3.73
N ASP A 62 3.37 6.05 4.90
CA ASP A 62 3.49 6.75 6.17
C ASP A 62 4.93 7.26 6.39
N ASP A 63 5.92 6.40 6.20
CA ASP A 63 7.33 6.75 6.38
C ASP A 63 7.80 7.83 5.40
N ASN A 64 7.14 7.94 4.26
CA ASN A 64 7.51 8.86 3.19
C ASN A 64 6.39 9.88 2.91
N TRP A 65 5.62 10.24 3.92
CA TRP A 65 4.43 11.06 3.75
C TRP A 65 4.70 12.36 2.97
N ARG A 66 5.87 12.97 3.14
CA ARG A 66 6.26 14.18 2.42
C ARG A 66 6.20 14.01 0.91
N PHE A 67 6.37 12.79 0.40
CA PHE A 67 6.31 12.50 -1.04
C PHE A 67 4.90 12.20 -1.52
N PHE A 68 3.96 11.92 -0.61
CA PHE A 68 2.58 11.53 -0.92
C PHE A 68 1.54 12.56 -0.48
N ASN A 69 1.94 13.55 0.30
CA ASN A 69 1.00 14.54 0.83
C ASN A 69 0.23 15.27 -0.28
N GLU A 70 0.91 15.62 -1.36
CA GLU A 70 0.26 16.28 -2.50
C GLU A 70 -0.78 15.39 -3.15
N ASP A 71 -0.48 14.10 -3.29
CA ASP A 71 -1.41 13.12 -3.83
C ASP A 71 -2.62 12.94 -2.90
N PHE A 72 -2.40 12.99 -1.59
CA PHE A 72 -3.47 12.91 -0.61
C PHE A 72 -4.47 14.07 -0.75
N GLN A 73 -4.01 15.24 -1.17
CA GLN A 73 -4.92 16.38 -1.33
C GLN A 73 -6.06 16.07 -2.32
N ARG A 74 -5.84 15.17 -3.27
CA ARG A 74 -6.87 14.76 -4.23
C ARG A 74 -8.02 13.98 -3.58
N VAL A 75 -7.77 13.34 -2.46
CA VAL A 75 -8.75 12.48 -1.78
C VAL A 75 -9.20 13.03 -0.44
N LYS A 76 -8.71 14.18 -0.03
CA LYS A 76 -8.99 14.78 1.27
C LYS A 76 -10.48 15.03 1.52
N GLY A 77 -11.26 15.21 0.48
CA GLY A 77 -12.71 15.35 0.61
C GLY A 77 -13.43 14.04 0.94
N LYS A 78 -12.80 12.89 0.70
CA LYS A 78 -13.37 11.57 0.93
C LYS A 78 -12.90 10.95 2.23
N LEU A 79 -11.70 11.32 2.67
CA LEU A 79 -11.12 10.91 3.94
C LEU A 79 -10.62 12.15 4.65
N LYS A 80 -10.93 12.26 5.91
CA LYS A 80 -10.77 13.46 6.71
C LYS A 80 -9.33 13.96 6.81
N ASP A 81 -8.40 13.02 7.10
CA ASP A 81 -7.01 13.35 7.35
C ASP A 81 -6.10 12.15 7.07
N LYS A 82 -4.80 12.36 7.23
CA LYS A 82 -3.78 11.32 7.09
C LYS A 82 -4.08 10.09 7.93
N LYS A 83 -4.45 10.30 9.19
CA LYS A 83 -4.71 9.22 10.13
C LYS A 83 -5.85 8.34 9.64
N GLU A 84 -6.94 8.94 9.20
CA GLU A 84 -8.08 8.20 8.65
C GLU A 84 -7.71 7.46 7.37
N PHE A 85 -6.92 8.11 6.50
CA PHE A 85 -6.45 7.48 5.26
C PHE A 85 -5.62 6.24 5.54
N LEU A 86 -4.65 6.33 6.44
CA LEU A 86 -3.81 5.18 6.79
C LEU A 86 -4.59 4.09 7.54
N ALA A 87 -5.52 4.47 8.41
CA ALA A 87 -6.38 3.51 9.10
C ALA A 87 -7.28 2.75 8.12
N ALA A 88 -7.67 3.38 7.02
CA ALA A 88 -8.47 2.72 6.00
C ALA A 88 -7.75 1.54 5.34
N PHE A 89 -6.42 1.62 5.20
CA PHE A 89 -5.63 0.48 4.70
C PHE A 89 -5.70 -0.71 5.65
N VAL A 90 -5.66 -0.45 6.95
CA VAL A 90 -5.75 -1.51 7.97
C VAL A 90 -7.12 -2.21 7.87
N ARG A 91 -8.20 -1.44 7.79
CA ARG A 91 -9.54 -1.99 7.63
C ARG A 91 -9.69 -2.79 6.33
N LEU A 92 -9.15 -2.26 5.24
CA LEU A 92 -9.19 -2.95 3.95
C LEU A 92 -8.45 -4.28 4.01
N ASN A 93 -7.31 -4.30 4.70
CA ASN A 93 -6.54 -5.52 4.89
C ASN A 93 -7.31 -6.55 5.71
N ASP A 94 -8.02 -6.12 6.75
CA ASP A 94 -8.85 -7.00 7.57
C ASP A 94 -9.99 -7.61 6.75
N ILE A 95 -10.62 -6.81 5.88
CA ILE A 95 -11.67 -7.29 4.97
C ILE A 95 -11.10 -8.35 4.02
N ARG A 96 -9.91 -8.11 3.46
CA ARG A 96 -9.25 -9.09 2.60
C ARG A 96 -9.02 -10.42 3.31
N LYS A 97 -8.61 -10.38 4.57
CA LYS A 97 -8.41 -11.60 5.36
C LYS A 97 -9.72 -12.37 5.56
N ILE A 98 -10.82 -11.67 5.80
CA ILE A 98 -12.15 -12.28 5.93
C ILE A 98 -12.53 -12.99 4.63
N VAL A 99 -12.33 -12.33 3.48
CA VAL A 99 -12.64 -12.89 2.17
C VAL A 99 -11.78 -14.13 1.88
N MET A 100 -10.51 -14.11 2.28
CA MET A 100 -9.59 -15.23 2.07
C MET A 100 -9.84 -16.40 3.03
N HIS A 101 -10.52 -16.16 4.15
CA HIS A 101 -10.80 -17.17 5.18
C HIS A 101 -12.29 -17.19 5.55
N PRO A 102 -13.19 -17.47 4.59
CA PRO A 102 -14.64 -17.35 4.82
C PRO A 102 -15.21 -18.33 5.84
N VAL A 103 -14.43 -19.34 6.19
CA VAL A 103 -14.85 -20.33 7.22
C VAL A 103 -14.99 -19.69 8.59
N ARG A 104 -14.19 -18.65 8.88
CA ARG A 104 -14.19 -17.98 10.18
C ARG A 104 -15.25 -16.90 10.30
N SER A 105 -15.50 -16.22 9.19
CA SER A 105 -16.37 -15.05 9.18
C SER A 105 -16.71 -14.71 7.73
N LEU A 106 -17.86 -14.10 7.51
CA LEU A 106 -18.27 -13.62 6.19
C LEU A 106 -18.21 -12.10 6.17
N PRO A 107 -17.82 -11.49 5.04
CA PRO A 107 -17.86 -10.04 4.91
C PRO A 107 -19.31 -9.54 4.93
N THR A 108 -19.53 -8.38 5.52
CA THR A 108 -20.82 -7.74 5.59
C THR A 108 -21.05 -6.83 4.39
N GLY A 109 -22.30 -6.34 4.25
CA GLY A 109 -22.60 -5.32 3.24
C GLY A 109 -21.78 -4.06 3.44
N ASP A 110 -21.55 -3.65 4.69
CA ASP A 110 -20.72 -2.50 5.03
C ASP A 110 -19.27 -2.73 4.61
N ASP A 111 -18.76 -3.95 4.74
CA ASP A 111 -17.40 -4.29 4.30
C ASP A 111 -17.27 -4.14 2.79
N PHE A 112 -18.24 -4.62 2.01
CA PHE A 112 -18.23 -4.48 0.56
C PHE A 112 -18.32 -3.01 0.12
N ASP A 113 -19.17 -2.23 0.77
CA ASP A 113 -19.33 -0.81 0.49
C ASP A 113 -18.04 -0.05 0.80
N PHE A 114 -17.42 -0.36 1.93
CA PHE A 114 -16.15 0.25 2.30
C PHE A 114 -15.04 -0.11 1.30
N ALA A 115 -14.93 -1.37 0.92
CA ALA A 115 -13.92 -1.81 -0.04
C ALA A 115 -14.10 -1.12 -1.39
N ARG A 116 -15.34 -0.96 -1.85
CA ARG A 116 -15.65 -0.22 -3.09
C ARG A 116 -15.24 1.23 -2.98
N HIS A 117 -15.58 1.88 -1.87
CA HIS A 117 -15.22 3.28 -1.62
C HIS A 117 -13.70 3.44 -1.61
N MET A 118 -12.97 2.56 -0.93
CA MET A 118 -11.52 2.62 -0.89
C MET A 118 -10.87 2.38 -2.24
N ARG A 119 -11.46 1.54 -3.07
CA ARG A 119 -10.97 1.34 -4.43
C ARG A 119 -11.00 2.66 -5.20
N GLU A 120 -12.09 3.40 -5.11
CA GLU A 120 -12.22 4.71 -5.73
C GLU A 120 -11.21 5.71 -5.16
N VAL A 121 -11.05 5.72 -3.84
CA VAL A 121 -10.10 6.59 -3.15
C VAL A 121 -8.68 6.31 -3.62
N VAL A 122 -8.29 5.05 -3.68
CA VAL A 122 -6.94 4.66 -4.10
C VAL A 122 -6.69 5.05 -5.56
N GLU A 123 -7.66 4.83 -6.44
CA GLU A 123 -7.53 5.23 -7.84
C GLU A 123 -7.34 6.73 -7.99
N GLU A 124 -8.09 7.51 -7.23
CA GLU A 124 -7.98 8.96 -7.24
C GLU A 124 -6.67 9.44 -6.62
N PHE A 125 -6.22 8.78 -5.56
CA PHE A 125 -4.93 9.05 -4.92
C PHE A 125 -3.77 8.86 -5.91
N CYS A 126 -3.82 7.79 -6.68
CA CYS A 126 -2.80 7.52 -7.71
C CYS A 126 -2.84 8.52 -8.87
N GLY A 127 -3.98 9.20 -9.07
CA GLY A 127 -4.15 10.16 -10.14
C GLY A 127 -4.28 9.52 -11.52
N PRO A 128 -4.38 10.36 -12.56
CA PRO A 128 -4.52 9.87 -13.93
C PRO A 128 -3.23 9.22 -14.44
N GLY A 129 -3.40 8.16 -15.16
CA GLY A 129 -2.30 7.53 -15.88
C GLY A 129 -1.44 6.61 -15.20
#